data_e3544b1968b1311a576f08ded8085851
#
_entry.id   e3544b1968b1311a576f08ded8085851
#
_cell.length_a   1.000
_cell.length_b   1.000
_cell.length_c   1.000
_cell.angle_alpha   90.00
_cell.angle_beta   90.00
_cell.angle_gamma   90.00
#
_symmetry.space_group_name_H-M   'P 1'
#
loop_
_entity.id
_entity.type
_entity.pdbx_description
1 polymer ?
#
loop_
_entity_poly.entity_id
_entity_poly.type
_entity_poly.pdbx_seq_one_letter_code
_entity_poly.pdbx_strand_id
1 'polypeptide(L)'
;MKYCFDLDGTICDTPLRPSDLKPGYLEATPFPFMVEQVNRLYDEGNHIIIMTARGRGSGIDWTDWTIKQLNMWGVKYHELEPMFHKPTADIFIDDKGMSVEEWKKTIPLKKGIVAGAFDIIHPGYIRMFKDAKTYCNHLTVALHEDPSLERPHKLKPVHTVEERKEILLAFRDVDDVVVYQAEETFLSYLKDYEIRFLGTDYIDGSYTGKNNPIDIIWLDRNHDYSSTKLKRDIYNNVKGTMILGVNYD
;
A
#
# COMPACT_ATOMS: atom_id res chain seq x y z
N MET A 1 22.19 -3.08 13.97
CA MET A 1 21.41 -2.68 12.76
C MET A 1 22.34 -2.09 11.73
N LYS A 2 21.91 -2.01 10.44
CA LYS A 2 22.62 -1.29 9.38
C LYS A 2 21.91 0.03 9.07
N TYR A 3 22.63 1.13 9.18
CA TYR A 3 22.15 2.47 8.86
C TYR A 3 22.87 2.98 7.63
N CYS A 4 22.14 3.53 6.67
CA CYS A 4 22.67 4.21 5.50
C CYS A 4 22.31 5.68 5.57
N PHE A 5 23.33 6.54 5.63
CA PHE A 5 23.18 7.99 5.66
C PHE A 5 23.54 8.59 4.31
N ASP A 6 22.69 9.44 3.76
CA ASP A 6 23.12 10.38 2.72
C ASP A 6 24.11 11.40 3.31
N LEU A 7 24.93 11.97 2.45
CA LEU A 7 25.99 12.89 2.90
C LEU A 7 25.57 14.36 2.79
N ASP A 8 25.21 14.79 1.58
CA ASP A 8 25.02 16.21 1.25
C ASP A 8 23.59 16.65 1.57
N GLY A 9 23.43 17.47 2.59
CA GLY A 9 22.15 17.90 3.15
C GLY A 9 21.76 17.13 4.43
N THR A 10 22.40 15.98 4.70
CA THR A 10 22.11 15.14 5.88
C THR A 10 23.22 15.19 6.91
N ILE A 11 24.49 14.95 6.53
CA ILE A 11 25.64 15.02 7.44
C ILE A 11 26.38 16.34 7.30
N CYS A 12 26.34 16.96 6.12
CA CYS A 12 27.00 18.23 5.85
C CYS A 12 26.11 19.18 5.03
N ASP A 13 26.35 20.48 5.20
CA ASP A 13 25.89 21.50 4.26
C ASP A 13 26.80 21.54 3.05
N THR A 14 26.23 21.49 1.86
CA THR A 14 26.95 21.59 0.59
C THR A 14 26.38 22.76 -0.19
N PRO A 15 27.02 23.94 -0.14
CA PRO A 15 26.50 25.14 -0.77
C PRO A 15 26.45 25.01 -2.29
N LEU A 16 25.46 25.64 -2.91
CA LEU A 16 25.44 25.83 -4.35
C LEU A 16 26.40 26.96 -4.73
N ARG A 17 27.23 26.76 -5.75
CA ARG A 17 28.08 27.85 -6.25
C ARG A 17 27.23 28.86 -7.00
N PRO A 18 27.29 30.16 -6.65
CA PRO A 18 26.46 31.19 -7.28
C PRO A 18 26.71 31.33 -8.79
N SER A 19 27.95 31.02 -9.25
CA SER A 19 28.37 31.22 -10.65
C SER A 19 27.81 30.20 -11.65
N ASP A 20 27.52 28.97 -11.21
CA ASP A 20 27.11 27.87 -12.10
C ASP A 20 26.05 26.97 -11.51
N LEU A 21 25.56 27.27 -10.31
CA LEU A 21 24.58 26.48 -9.55
C LEU A 21 25.00 25.03 -9.32
N LYS A 22 26.31 24.74 -9.38
CA LYS A 22 26.84 23.41 -9.10
C LYS A 22 27.15 23.24 -7.60
N PRO A 23 27.07 22.02 -7.09
CA PRO A 23 27.39 21.74 -5.69
C PRO A 23 28.86 22.10 -5.37
N GLY A 24 29.04 22.85 -4.27
CA GLY A 24 30.36 23.24 -3.77
C GLY A 24 30.95 22.19 -2.83
N TYR A 25 31.28 21.00 -3.32
CA TYR A 25 31.82 19.92 -2.47
C TYR A 25 33.10 20.27 -1.73
N LEU A 26 33.89 21.21 -2.28
CA LEU A 26 35.13 21.67 -1.63
C LEU A 26 34.84 22.55 -0.41
N GLU A 27 33.72 23.27 -0.43
CA GLU A 27 33.27 24.20 0.59
C GLU A 27 32.27 23.57 1.58
N ALA A 28 31.98 22.27 1.43
CA ALA A 28 31.04 21.58 2.31
C ALA A 28 31.53 21.59 3.76
N THR A 29 30.59 21.86 4.69
CA THR A 29 30.83 21.95 6.13
C THR A 29 29.96 20.95 6.88
N PRO A 30 30.48 20.25 7.91
CA PRO A 30 29.70 19.24 8.61
C PRO A 30 28.62 19.88 9.48
N PHE A 31 27.51 19.16 9.72
CA PHE A 31 26.57 19.43 10.80
C PHE A 31 27.07 18.73 12.07
N PRO A 32 27.64 19.45 13.07
CA PRO A 32 28.28 18.82 14.22
C PRO A 32 27.34 17.85 14.97
N PHE A 33 26.05 18.23 15.12
CA PHE A 33 25.05 17.39 15.75
C PHE A 33 24.84 16.07 14.99
N MET A 34 24.79 16.11 13.65
CA MET A 34 24.60 14.89 12.86
C MET A 34 25.83 13.98 12.94
N VAL A 35 27.04 14.57 12.90
CA VAL A 35 28.29 13.81 13.09
C VAL A 35 28.28 13.11 14.47
N GLU A 36 27.86 13.80 15.52
CA GLU A 36 27.72 13.22 16.85
C GLU A 36 26.72 12.03 16.85
N GLN A 37 25.55 12.18 16.21
CA GLN A 37 24.55 11.10 16.16
C GLN A 37 25.03 9.88 15.35
N VAL A 38 25.69 10.09 14.22
CA VAL A 38 26.29 9.01 13.43
C VAL A 38 27.33 8.26 14.26
N ASN A 39 28.22 9.01 14.93
CA ASN A 39 29.27 8.44 15.77
C ASN A 39 28.70 7.69 16.97
N ARG A 40 27.64 8.20 17.61
CA ARG A 40 26.92 7.50 18.67
C ARG A 40 26.39 6.14 18.22
N LEU A 41 25.71 6.10 17.06
CA LEU A 41 25.19 4.83 16.51
C LEU A 41 26.33 3.86 16.17
N TYR A 42 27.46 4.36 15.66
CA TYR A 42 28.66 3.55 15.41
C TYR A 42 29.18 2.95 16.72
N ASP A 43 29.32 3.76 17.77
CA ASP A 43 29.84 3.34 19.09
C ASP A 43 28.88 2.37 19.82
N GLU A 44 27.58 2.44 19.53
CA GLU A 44 26.55 1.47 19.97
C GLU A 44 26.66 0.12 19.23
N GLY A 45 27.61 -0.07 18.31
CA GLY A 45 27.84 -1.31 17.58
C GLY A 45 26.97 -1.49 16.35
N ASN A 46 26.37 -0.41 15.83
CA ASN A 46 25.65 -0.46 14.57
C ASN A 46 26.61 -0.36 13.38
N HIS A 47 26.22 -0.93 12.26
CA HIS A 47 26.96 -0.84 11.01
C HIS A 47 26.54 0.42 10.25
N ILE A 48 27.48 1.32 9.98
CA ILE A 48 27.24 2.62 9.36
C ILE A 48 27.75 2.63 7.92
N ILE A 49 26.88 2.99 7.01
CA ILE A 49 27.15 3.17 5.59
C ILE A 49 26.92 4.65 5.26
N ILE A 50 27.86 5.27 4.56
CA ILE A 50 27.69 6.60 3.98
C ILE A 50 27.42 6.43 2.48
N MET A 51 26.36 7.07 1.98
CA MET A 51 26.01 7.08 0.57
C MET A 51 26.09 8.51 0.03
N THR A 52 26.55 8.68 -1.19
CA THR A 52 26.60 9.99 -1.82
C THR A 52 26.42 9.93 -3.33
N ALA A 53 25.77 10.94 -3.89
CA ALA A 53 25.63 11.12 -5.34
C ALA A 53 26.69 12.06 -5.93
N ARG A 54 27.72 12.43 -5.15
CA ARG A 54 28.79 13.33 -5.61
C ARG A 54 29.44 12.83 -6.88
N GLY A 55 29.52 13.69 -7.89
CA GLY A 55 30.11 13.38 -9.18
C GLY A 55 29.18 12.73 -10.20
N ARG A 56 28.00 12.25 -9.80
CA ARG A 56 27.07 11.56 -10.72
C ARG A 56 26.66 12.43 -11.91
N GLY A 57 26.46 13.73 -11.71
CA GLY A 57 26.08 14.66 -12.79
C GLY A 57 27.26 15.17 -13.62
N SER A 58 28.49 15.16 -13.06
CA SER A 58 29.69 15.71 -13.70
C SER A 58 30.63 14.64 -14.29
N GLY A 59 30.48 13.37 -13.89
CA GLY A 59 31.41 12.29 -14.23
C GLY A 59 32.75 12.38 -13.49
N ILE A 60 32.93 13.34 -12.56
CA ILE A 60 34.14 13.51 -11.77
C ILE A 60 34.05 12.60 -10.54
N ASP A 61 35.10 11.79 -10.33
CA ASP A 61 35.21 10.99 -9.11
C ASP A 61 35.61 11.87 -7.91
N TRP A 62 34.70 11.94 -6.91
CA TRP A 62 34.90 12.68 -5.67
C TRP A 62 35.22 11.77 -4.48
N THR A 63 35.46 10.49 -4.70
CA THR A 63 35.61 9.50 -3.62
C THR A 63 36.75 9.88 -2.66
N ASP A 64 37.95 10.14 -3.19
CA ASP A 64 39.11 10.48 -2.35
C ASP A 64 38.89 11.76 -1.53
N TRP A 65 38.26 12.77 -2.15
CA TRP A 65 37.92 14.01 -1.45
C TRP A 65 36.85 13.79 -0.37
N THR A 66 35.87 12.98 -0.65
CA THR A 66 34.81 12.64 0.33
C THR A 66 35.40 11.91 1.53
N ILE A 67 36.27 10.91 1.31
CA ILE A 67 36.97 10.22 2.39
C ILE A 67 37.78 11.21 3.24
N LYS A 68 38.51 12.14 2.58
CA LYS A 68 39.27 13.16 3.28
C LYS A 68 38.40 14.05 4.15
N GLN A 69 37.24 14.49 3.66
CA GLN A 69 36.29 15.30 4.42
C GLN A 69 35.70 14.53 5.60
N LEU A 70 35.23 13.30 5.41
CA LEU A 70 34.72 12.46 6.48
C LEU A 70 35.74 12.26 7.61
N ASN A 71 37.00 12.04 7.25
CA ASN A 71 38.11 11.92 8.20
C ASN A 71 38.38 13.24 8.94
N MET A 72 38.40 14.38 8.23
CA MET A 72 38.56 15.70 8.84
C MET A 72 37.42 16.06 9.80
N TRP A 73 36.19 15.61 9.51
CA TRP A 73 35.02 15.84 10.35
C TRP A 73 34.86 14.83 11.48
N GLY A 74 35.72 13.79 11.51
CA GLY A 74 35.70 12.75 12.53
C GLY A 74 34.48 11.83 12.45
N VAL A 75 33.92 11.66 11.26
CA VAL A 75 32.79 10.76 11.02
C VAL A 75 33.25 9.30 11.07
N LYS A 76 32.63 8.49 11.91
CA LYS A 76 32.88 7.05 12.03
C LYS A 76 31.93 6.28 11.13
N TYR A 77 32.46 5.49 10.23
CA TYR A 77 31.67 4.67 9.31
C TYR A 77 32.41 3.37 8.94
N HIS A 78 31.70 2.40 8.39
CA HIS A 78 32.25 1.12 7.94
C HIS A 78 32.43 1.09 6.44
N GLU A 79 31.48 1.67 5.70
CA GLU A 79 31.44 1.64 4.24
C GLU A 79 31.13 3.02 3.69
N LEU A 80 31.81 3.41 2.61
CA LEU A 80 31.43 4.53 1.76
C LEU A 80 30.97 3.93 0.43
N GLU A 81 29.66 4.06 0.15
CA GLU A 81 29.10 3.58 -1.12
C GLU A 81 29.28 4.62 -2.21
N PRO A 82 30.09 4.30 -3.22
CA PRO A 82 30.26 5.17 -4.37
C PRO A 82 28.99 5.17 -5.22
N MET A 83 28.83 6.18 -5.97
CA MET A 83 27.85 6.68 -6.94
C MET A 83 26.87 5.68 -7.60
N PHE A 84 27.12 4.36 -7.64
CA PHE A 84 26.41 3.44 -8.54
C PHE A 84 25.71 2.26 -7.87
N HIS A 85 25.86 2.07 -6.57
CA HIS A 85 25.25 0.96 -5.87
C HIS A 85 24.22 1.44 -4.85
N LYS A 86 23.07 0.77 -4.80
CA LYS A 86 22.14 0.93 -3.71
C LYS A 86 22.55 -0.05 -2.61
N PRO A 87 23.04 0.43 -1.46
CA PRO A 87 23.46 -0.45 -0.38
C PRO A 87 22.25 -1.17 0.23
N THR A 88 22.53 -2.31 0.88
CA THR A 88 21.54 -3.00 1.71
C THR A 88 21.60 -2.43 3.12
N ALA A 89 20.54 -1.77 3.58
CA ALA A 89 20.44 -1.21 4.92
C ALA A 89 19.06 -1.46 5.52
N ASP A 90 18.98 -1.50 6.85
CA ASP A 90 17.71 -1.58 7.58
C ASP A 90 16.99 -0.23 7.59
N ILE A 91 17.76 0.86 7.68
CA ILE A 91 17.26 2.24 7.76
C ILE A 91 18.07 3.14 6.82
N PHE A 92 17.36 3.94 6.01
CA PHE A 92 17.93 5.01 5.20
C PHE A 92 17.57 6.35 5.82
N ILE A 93 18.56 7.25 5.95
CA ILE A 93 18.41 8.61 6.47
C ILE A 93 18.88 9.57 5.38
N ASP A 94 17.96 10.42 4.92
CA ASP A 94 18.13 11.25 3.72
C ASP A 94 17.30 12.54 3.88
N ASP A 95 17.85 13.69 3.49
CA ASP A 95 17.17 14.99 3.56
C ASP A 95 16.09 15.17 2.47
N LYS A 96 16.12 14.37 1.42
CA LYS A 96 15.20 14.39 0.28
C LYS A 96 14.33 13.15 0.19
N GLY A 97 14.55 12.19 1.07
CA GLY A 97 13.78 10.95 1.11
C GLY A 97 12.34 11.20 1.53
N MET A 98 11.40 10.65 0.77
CA MET A 98 9.99 10.59 1.12
C MET A 98 9.58 9.12 1.24
N SER A 99 8.84 8.77 2.28
CA SER A 99 8.29 7.42 2.40
C SER A 99 7.24 7.18 1.31
N VAL A 100 7.09 5.92 0.89
CA VAL A 100 6.07 5.56 -0.12
C VAL A 100 4.67 5.95 0.35
N GLU A 101 4.38 5.82 1.66
CA GLU A 101 3.08 6.18 2.22
C GLU A 101 2.84 7.70 2.21
N GLU A 102 3.86 8.50 2.41
CA GLU A 102 3.77 9.97 2.27
C GLU A 102 3.58 10.36 0.81
N TRP A 103 4.36 9.76 -0.09
CA TRP A 103 4.25 10.02 -1.51
C TRP A 103 2.85 9.65 -2.06
N LYS A 104 2.27 8.53 -1.65
CA LYS A 104 0.91 8.14 -2.02
C LYS A 104 -0.14 9.20 -1.68
N LYS A 105 0.06 10.00 -0.62
CA LYS A 105 -0.85 11.09 -0.26
C LYS A 105 -0.77 12.30 -1.19
N THR A 106 0.30 12.42 -1.97
CA THR A 106 0.52 13.55 -2.90
C THR A 106 -0.01 13.29 -4.30
N ILE A 107 -0.28 12.02 -4.66
CA ILE A 107 -0.79 11.67 -5.98
C ILE A 107 -2.33 11.80 -6.04
N PRO A 108 -2.91 12.15 -7.19
CA PRO A 108 -4.35 12.20 -7.35
C PRO A 108 -5.02 10.88 -6.99
N LEU A 109 -6.22 10.95 -6.43
CA LEU A 109 -7.01 9.76 -6.15
C LEU A 109 -7.35 9.07 -7.48
N LYS A 110 -7.07 7.77 -7.54
CA LYS A 110 -7.57 6.86 -8.55
C LYS A 110 -8.56 5.94 -7.85
N LYS A 111 -9.86 6.19 -8.08
CA LYS A 111 -10.93 5.54 -7.36
C LYS A 111 -11.36 4.26 -8.05
N GLY A 112 -11.37 3.18 -7.31
CA GLY A 112 -11.91 1.91 -7.74
C GLY A 112 -13.17 1.52 -6.95
N ILE A 113 -14.10 0.81 -7.57
CA ILE A 113 -15.33 0.32 -6.94
C ILE A 113 -15.52 -1.17 -7.17
N VAL A 114 -15.92 -1.88 -6.12
CA VAL A 114 -16.34 -3.28 -6.18
C VAL A 114 -17.71 -3.44 -5.54
N ALA A 115 -18.63 -4.17 -6.20
CA ALA A 115 -20.00 -4.33 -5.72
C ALA A 115 -20.28 -5.75 -5.23
N GLY A 116 -21.09 -5.88 -4.18
CA GLY A 116 -21.53 -7.17 -3.68
C GLY A 116 -22.31 -7.10 -2.37
N ALA A 117 -22.78 -8.25 -1.90
CA ALA A 117 -23.47 -8.36 -0.61
C ALA A 117 -22.51 -8.44 0.59
N PHE A 118 -21.33 -8.98 0.42
CA PHE A 118 -20.25 -9.08 1.43
C PHE A 118 -20.76 -9.56 2.81
N ASP A 119 -21.58 -10.59 2.81
CA ASP A 119 -22.31 -11.02 4.00
C ASP A 119 -21.37 -11.77 4.99
N ILE A 120 -21.05 -13.02 4.71
CA ILE A 120 -20.10 -13.74 5.55
C ILE A 120 -18.70 -13.58 4.96
N ILE A 121 -17.85 -12.87 5.72
CA ILE A 121 -16.47 -12.61 5.28
C ILE A 121 -15.65 -13.89 5.26
N HIS A 122 -14.85 -14.05 4.22
CA HIS A 122 -13.96 -15.18 3.99
C HIS A 122 -12.66 -14.73 3.31
N PRO A 123 -11.59 -15.56 3.31
CA PRO A 123 -10.29 -15.19 2.75
C PRO A 123 -10.34 -14.69 1.29
N GLY A 124 -11.31 -15.13 0.50
CA GLY A 124 -11.51 -14.66 -0.87
C GLY A 124 -11.79 -13.17 -0.97
N TYR A 125 -12.52 -12.57 -0.01
CA TYR A 125 -12.75 -11.13 0.02
C TYR A 125 -11.48 -10.36 0.40
N ILE A 126 -10.70 -10.87 1.36
CA ILE A 126 -9.42 -10.26 1.76
C ILE A 126 -8.48 -10.19 0.56
N ARG A 127 -8.35 -11.29 -0.18
CA ARG A 127 -7.51 -11.35 -1.40
C ARG A 127 -8.00 -10.38 -2.45
N MET A 128 -9.31 -10.34 -2.69
CA MET A 128 -9.93 -9.44 -3.66
C MET A 128 -9.68 -7.96 -3.34
N PHE A 129 -9.85 -7.53 -2.08
CA PHE A 129 -9.58 -6.14 -1.68
C PHE A 129 -8.09 -5.79 -1.83
N LYS A 130 -7.21 -6.70 -1.42
CA LYS A 130 -5.77 -6.52 -1.58
C LYS A 130 -5.36 -6.41 -3.04
N ASP A 131 -5.90 -7.26 -3.92
CA ASP A 131 -5.65 -7.21 -5.36
C ASP A 131 -6.18 -5.90 -5.96
N ALA A 132 -7.43 -5.52 -5.65
CA ALA A 132 -8.02 -4.27 -6.12
C ALA A 132 -7.17 -3.04 -5.76
N LYS A 133 -6.62 -3.00 -4.53
CA LYS A 133 -5.74 -1.92 -4.06
C LYS A 133 -4.41 -1.81 -4.84
N THR A 134 -4.03 -2.79 -5.61
CA THR A 134 -2.85 -2.67 -6.49
C THR A 134 -3.11 -1.81 -7.72
N TYR A 135 -4.37 -1.60 -8.10
CA TYR A 135 -4.79 -0.83 -9.28
C TYR A 135 -5.30 0.57 -8.95
N CYS A 136 -5.67 0.82 -7.69
CA CYS A 136 -6.22 2.09 -7.23
C CYS A 136 -5.65 2.48 -5.87
N ASN A 137 -5.65 3.77 -5.54
CA ASN A 137 -5.25 4.25 -4.22
C ASN A 137 -6.46 4.59 -3.32
N HIS A 138 -7.69 4.49 -3.86
CA HIS A 138 -8.93 4.60 -3.11
C HIS A 138 -9.93 3.52 -3.56
N LEU A 139 -10.22 2.55 -2.71
CA LEU A 139 -11.15 1.46 -2.97
C LEU A 139 -12.45 1.67 -2.20
N THR A 140 -13.55 1.80 -2.94
CA THR A 140 -14.89 1.84 -2.38
C THR A 140 -15.59 0.50 -2.57
N VAL A 141 -16.22 0.00 -1.52
CA VAL A 141 -17.13 -1.15 -1.59
C VAL A 141 -18.56 -0.66 -1.74
N ALA A 142 -19.19 -0.98 -2.86
CA ALA A 142 -20.63 -0.81 -3.04
C ALA A 142 -21.36 -2.02 -2.42
N LEU A 143 -21.93 -1.80 -1.26
CA LEU A 143 -22.62 -2.80 -0.46
C LEU A 143 -24.09 -2.89 -0.84
N HIS A 144 -24.50 -4.02 -1.44
CA HIS A 144 -25.92 -4.27 -1.71
C HIS A 144 -26.66 -4.55 -0.40
N GLU A 145 -27.74 -3.81 -0.14
CA GLU A 145 -28.51 -3.97 1.10
C GLU A 145 -29.10 -5.38 1.21
N ASP A 146 -29.94 -5.79 0.28
CA ASP A 146 -30.47 -7.15 0.21
C ASP A 146 -30.64 -7.61 -1.26
N PRO A 147 -29.68 -8.35 -1.81
CA PRO A 147 -29.77 -8.83 -3.19
C PRO A 147 -30.87 -9.85 -3.44
N SER A 148 -31.47 -10.44 -2.39
CA SER A 148 -32.55 -11.43 -2.56
C SER A 148 -33.86 -10.78 -3.02
N LEU A 149 -34.02 -9.47 -2.81
CA LEU A 149 -35.22 -8.74 -3.25
C LEU A 149 -35.29 -8.59 -4.77
N GLU A 150 -34.13 -8.37 -5.43
CA GLU A 150 -34.06 -8.23 -6.88
C GLU A 150 -33.70 -9.55 -7.59
N ARG A 151 -33.05 -10.45 -6.88
CA ARG A 151 -32.54 -11.73 -7.44
C ARG A 151 -32.98 -12.90 -6.55
N PRO A 152 -34.16 -13.51 -6.81
CA PRO A 152 -34.73 -14.54 -5.95
C PRO A 152 -33.85 -15.79 -5.73
N HIS A 153 -32.86 -16.02 -6.59
CA HIS A 153 -31.90 -17.10 -6.43
C HIS A 153 -30.76 -16.77 -5.43
N LYS A 154 -30.64 -15.52 -5.02
CA LYS A 154 -29.66 -15.10 -3.99
C LYS A 154 -30.24 -15.33 -2.61
N LEU A 155 -29.38 -15.75 -1.69
CA LEU A 155 -29.77 -15.88 -0.28
C LEU A 155 -29.79 -14.49 0.38
N LYS A 156 -30.79 -14.26 1.23
CA LYS A 156 -30.80 -13.08 2.10
C LYS A 156 -29.53 -13.04 2.95
N PRO A 157 -28.94 -11.85 3.15
CA PRO A 157 -27.82 -11.68 4.06
C PRO A 157 -28.16 -12.12 5.48
N VAL A 158 -27.19 -12.69 6.20
CA VAL A 158 -27.29 -13.06 7.61
C VAL A 158 -27.08 -11.84 8.49
N HIS A 159 -26.02 -11.06 8.19
CA HIS A 159 -25.74 -9.81 8.88
C HIS A 159 -26.61 -8.67 8.32
N THR A 160 -26.97 -7.73 9.19
CA THR A 160 -27.57 -6.45 8.78
C THR A 160 -26.65 -5.65 7.87
N VAL A 161 -27.17 -4.65 7.19
CA VAL A 161 -26.35 -3.78 6.34
C VAL A 161 -25.34 -2.98 7.17
N GLU A 162 -25.73 -2.57 8.38
CA GLU A 162 -24.90 -1.83 9.32
C GLU A 162 -23.71 -2.68 9.78
N GLU A 163 -23.96 -3.92 10.21
CA GLU A 163 -22.91 -4.86 10.63
C GLU A 163 -21.94 -5.14 9.50
N ARG A 164 -22.45 -5.39 8.29
CA ARG A 164 -21.58 -5.62 7.11
C ARG A 164 -20.74 -4.40 6.75
N LYS A 165 -21.34 -3.20 6.86
CA LYS A 165 -20.62 -1.94 6.63
C LYS A 165 -19.50 -1.74 7.67
N GLU A 166 -19.79 -1.98 8.94
CA GLU A 166 -18.81 -1.90 10.02
C GLU A 166 -17.64 -2.86 9.79
N ILE A 167 -17.93 -4.12 9.46
CA ILE A 167 -16.92 -5.13 9.15
C ILE A 167 -16.05 -4.69 7.94
N LEU A 168 -16.67 -4.18 6.87
CA LEU A 168 -15.95 -3.77 5.67
C LEU A 168 -15.02 -2.57 5.93
N LEU A 169 -15.45 -1.59 6.71
CA LEU A 169 -14.64 -0.44 7.08
C LEU A 169 -13.45 -0.79 8.01
N ALA A 170 -13.48 -1.97 8.64
CA ALA A 170 -12.35 -2.46 9.43
C ALA A 170 -11.21 -3.07 8.59
N PHE A 171 -11.43 -3.30 7.28
CA PHE A 171 -10.36 -3.77 6.39
C PHE A 171 -9.45 -2.61 5.99
N ARG A 172 -8.14 -2.82 6.17
CA ARG A 172 -7.12 -1.83 5.78
C ARG A 172 -7.15 -1.46 4.29
N ASP A 173 -7.59 -2.40 3.45
CA ASP A 173 -7.59 -2.24 2.00
C ASP A 173 -8.93 -1.68 1.47
N VAL A 174 -9.88 -1.31 2.35
CA VAL A 174 -11.16 -0.66 2.03
C VAL A 174 -11.14 0.75 2.58
N ASP A 175 -11.31 1.75 1.73
CA ASP A 175 -11.27 3.17 2.13
C ASP A 175 -12.67 3.72 2.39
N ASP A 176 -13.70 3.20 1.70
CA ASP A 176 -15.08 3.68 1.84
C ASP A 176 -16.10 2.58 1.54
N VAL A 177 -17.31 2.74 2.07
CA VAL A 177 -18.44 1.84 1.82
C VAL A 177 -19.70 2.65 1.53
N VAL A 178 -20.22 2.50 0.31
CA VAL A 178 -21.50 3.07 -0.11
C VAL A 178 -22.56 1.98 -0.18
N VAL A 179 -23.76 2.27 0.32
CA VAL A 179 -24.87 1.30 0.33
C VAL A 179 -25.79 1.58 -0.85
N TYR A 180 -26.29 0.54 -1.49
CA TYR A 180 -27.33 0.64 -2.52
C TYR A 180 -28.37 -0.45 -2.37
N GLN A 181 -29.62 -0.14 -2.74
CA GLN A 181 -30.77 -1.05 -2.68
C GLN A 181 -31.09 -1.63 -4.05
N ALA A 182 -31.02 -0.83 -5.10
CA ALA A 182 -31.34 -1.19 -6.46
C ALA A 182 -30.12 -1.06 -7.37
N GLU A 183 -30.04 -1.94 -8.38
CA GLU A 183 -28.97 -1.92 -9.38
C GLU A 183 -28.82 -0.58 -10.10
N GLU A 184 -29.95 0.13 -10.33
CA GLU A 184 -29.94 1.48 -10.91
C GLU A 184 -29.17 2.49 -10.05
N THR A 185 -29.34 2.41 -8.74
CA THR A 185 -28.58 3.25 -7.79
C THR A 185 -27.09 2.96 -7.89
N PHE A 186 -26.71 1.68 -7.93
CA PHE A 186 -25.30 1.30 -8.13
C PHE A 186 -24.75 1.86 -9.44
N LEU A 187 -25.50 1.78 -10.55
CA LEU A 187 -25.06 2.32 -11.85
C LEU A 187 -24.81 3.83 -11.79
N SER A 188 -25.59 4.56 -10.99
CA SER A 188 -25.41 6.00 -10.82
C SER A 188 -24.10 6.36 -10.12
N TYR A 189 -23.54 5.46 -9.29
CA TYR A 189 -22.25 5.67 -8.62
C TYR A 189 -21.06 5.51 -9.57
N LEU A 190 -21.18 4.66 -10.61
CA LEU A 190 -20.04 4.31 -11.48
C LEU A 190 -19.37 5.52 -12.14
N LYS A 191 -20.09 6.62 -12.37
CA LYS A 191 -19.57 7.85 -12.96
C LYS A 191 -18.51 8.56 -12.10
N ASP A 192 -18.45 8.25 -10.79
CA ASP A 192 -17.55 8.88 -9.82
C ASP A 192 -16.28 8.05 -9.59
N TYR A 193 -16.09 6.99 -10.40
CA TYR A 193 -14.97 6.05 -10.29
C TYR A 193 -14.31 5.82 -11.65
N GLU A 194 -12.99 5.58 -11.64
CA GLU A 194 -12.20 5.29 -12.83
C GLU A 194 -12.16 3.80 -13.14
N ILE A 195 -12.24 2.95 -12.10
CA ILE A 195 -12.11 1.49 -12.22
C ILE A 195 -13.27 0.78 -11.53
N ARG A 196 -13.83 -0.20 -12.21
CA ARG A 196 -14.74 -1.18 -11.64
C ARG A 196 -14.06 -2.54 -11.57
N PHE A 197 -14.13 -3.17 -10.40
CA PHE A 197 -13.62 -4.52 -10.20
C PHE A 197 -14.73 -5.56 -10.32
N LEU A 198 -14.47 -6.59 -11.12
CA LEU A 198 -15.35 -7.75 -11.29
C LEU A 198 -14.54 -9.04 -11.15
N GLY A 199 -15.18 -10.10 -10.68
CA GLY A 199 -14.56 -11.43 -10.67
C GLY A 199 -14.44 -12.02 -12.09
N THR A 200 -13.42 -12.82 -12.32
CA THR A 200 -13.22 -13.54 -13.61
C THR A 200 -14.38 -14.45 -13.98
N ASP A 201 -15.22 -14.82 -13.02
CA ASP A 201 -16.47 -15.56 -13.22
C ASP A 201 -17.54 -14.82 -14.04
N TYR A 202 -17.36 -13.51 -14.29
CA TYR A 202 -18.24 -12.67 -15.09
C TYR A 202 -17.73 -12.36 -16.50
N ILE A 203 -16.55 -12.84 -16.91
CA ILE A 203 -15.93 -12.50 -18.21
C ILE A 203 -16.87 -12.87 -19.37
N ASP A 204 -17.38 -14.09 -19.37
CA ASP A 204 -18.28 -14.61 -20.42
C ASP A 204 -19.76 -14.45 -20.06
N GLY A 205 -20.05 -13.82 -18.90
CA GLY A 205 -21.38 -13.68 -18.35
C GLY A 205 -22.05 -12.34 -18.60
N SER A 206 -23.26 -12.22 -18.06
CA SER A 206 -24.00 -10.97 -17.96
C SER A 206 -23.78 -10.37 -16.58
N TYR A 207 -23.53 -9.07 -16.54
CA TYR A 207 -23.44 -8.30 -15.30
C TYR A 207 -24.06 -6.92 -15.48
N THR A 208 -24.56 -6.36 -14.41
CA THR A 208 -25.19 -5.06 -14.41
C THR A 208 -24.21 -3.99 -14.89
N GLY A 209 -24.61 -3.12 -15.82
CA GLY A 209 -23.78 -2.06 -16.34
C GLY A 209 -22.68 -2.49 -17.30
N LYS A 210 -22.87 -3.58 -18.04
CA LYS A 210 -21.92 -4.08 -19.06
C LYS A 210 -21.58 -3.01 -20.13
N ASN A 211 -22.53 -2.10 -20.42
CA ASN A 211 -22.37 -1.04 -21.40
C ASN A 211 -21.91 0.30 -20.79
N ASN A 212 -21.59 0.32 -19.51
CA ASN A 212 -21.09 1.54 -18.87
C ASN A 212 -19.63 1.78 -19.30
N PRO A 213 -19.22 3.01 -19.66
CA PRO A 213 -17.88 3.34 -20.15
C PRO A 213 -16.85 3.48 -19.01
N ILE A 214 -16.83 2.53 -18.08
CA ILE A 214 -15.86 2.46 -16.98
C ILE A 214 -14.83 1.36 -17.25
N ASP A 215 -13.57 1.59 -16.89
CA ASP A 215 -12.54 0.59 -17.02
C ASP A 215 -12.81 -0.61 -16.09
N ILE A 216 -12.74 -1.83 -16.64
CA ILE A 216 -12.98 -3.04 -15.87
C ILE A 216 -11.67 -3.78 -15.65
N ILE A 217 -11.38 -4.05 -14.38
CA ILE A 217 -10.31 -4.95 -13.97
C ILE A 217 -10.92 -6.26 -13.46
N TRP A 218 -10.48 -7.34 -14.06
CA TRP A 218 -10.92 -8.69 -13.71
C TRP A 218 -10.06 -9.25 -12.60
N LEU A 219 -10.65 -9.50 -11.43
CA LEU A 219 -9.97 -10.09 -10.27
C LEU A 219 -10.13 -11.62 -10.29
N ASP A 220 -9.03 -12.31 -10.00
CA ASP A 220 -9.03 -13.78 -9.99
C ASP A 220 -10.00 -14.35 -8.95
N ARG A 221 -10.89 -15.23 -9.42
CA ARG A 221 -11.85 -15.98 -8.59
C ARG A 221 -11.50 -17.46 -8.52
N ASN A 222 -10.28 -17.82 -8.90
CA ASN A 222 -9.82 -19.21 -8.97
C ASN A 222 -9.52 -19.76 -7.56
N HIS A 223 -10.52 -19.67 -6.67
CA HIS A 223 -10.49 -20.16 -5.31
C HIS A 223 -11.86 -20.67 -4.88
N ASP A 224 -11.90 -21.64 -3.97
CA ASP A 224 -13.15 -22.28 -3.50
C ASP A 224 -13.97 -21.49 -2.49
N TYR A 225 -13.59 -20.24 -2.18
CA TYR A 225 -14.30 -19.43 -1.18
C TYR A 225 -15.57 -18.82 -1.75
N SER A 226 -16.69 -19.04 -1.05
CA SER A 226 -17.95 -18.34 -1.33
C SER A 226 -18.82 -18.26 -0.08
N SER A 227 -19.51 -17.14 0.14
CA SER A 227 -20.46 -16.98 1.25
C SER A 227 -21.60 -18.00 1.19
N THR A 228 -22.05 -18.39 -0.02
CA THR A 228 -23.07 -19.42 -0.21
C THR A 228 -22.59 -20.80 0.25
N LYS A 229 -21.34 -21.15 -0.08
CA LYS A 229 -20.71 -22.40 0.39
C LYS A 229 -20.61 -22.41 1.91
N LEU A 230 -20.10 -21.32 2.50
CA LEU A 230 -20.00 -21.21 3.95
C LEU A 230 -21.35 -21.35 4.67
N LYS A 231 -22.40 -20.68 4.18
CA LYS A 231 -23.76 -20.81 4.73
C LYS A 231 -24.22 -22.27 4.70
N ARG A 232 -23.97 -22.98 3.61
CA ARG A 232 -24.32 -24.39 3.45
C ARG A 232 -23.53 -25.27 4.42
N ASP A 233 -22.23 -25.03 4.56
CA ASP A 233 -21.37 -25.81 5.44
C ASP A 233 -21.76 -25.62 6.90
N ILE A 234 -22.06 -24.37 7.32
CA ILE A 234 -22.58 -24.05 8.66
C ILE A 234 -23.91 -24.81 8.90
N TYR A 235 -24.86 -24.70 7.96
CA TYR A 235 -26.13 -25.38 8.08
C TYR A 235 -25.98 -26.91 8.22
N ASN A 236 -25.15 -27.52 7.39
CA ASN A 236 -24.91 -28.97 7.41
C ASN A 236 -24.26 -29.42 8.72
N ASN A 237 -23.30 -28.66 9.23
CA ASN A 237 -22.63 -28.94 10.52
C ASN A 237 -23.62 -28.86 11.68
N VAL A 238 -24.40 -27.79 11.77
CA VAL A 238 -25.43 -27.62 12.81
C VAL A 238 -26.47 -28.75 12.74
N LYS A 239 -26.99 -29.04 11.55
CA LYS A 239 -27.97 -30.12 11.35
C LYS A 239 -27.40 -31.49 11.75
N GLY A 240 -26.16 -31.78 11.37
CA GLY A 240 -25.46 -33.02 11.75
C GLY A 240 -25.31 -33.15 13.29
N THR A 241 -25.02 -32.07 13.97
CA THR A 241 -24.85 -32.05 15.44
C THR A 241 -26.20 -32.21 16.17
N MET A 242 -27.27 -31.58 15.66
CA MET A 242 -28.62 -31.77 16.24
C MET A 242 -29.12 -33.22 16.14
N ILE A 243 -28.78 -33.96 15.04
CA ILE A 243 -29.09 -35.36 14.90
C ILE A 243 -28.38 -36.23 15.94
N LEU A 244 -27.18 -35.78 16.43
CA LEU A 244 -26.40 -36.44 17.45
C LEU A 244 -26.81 -36.07 18.88
N GLY A 245 -27.88 -35.27 19.07
CA GLY A 245 -28.45 -34.92 20.39
C GLY A 245 -27.69 -33.89 21.19
N VAL A 246 -26.82 -33.11 20.54
CA VAL A 246 -26.15 -31.98 21.20
C VAL A 246 -27.05 -30.74 21.06
N ASN A 247 -27.67 -30.32 22.18
CA ASN A 247 -28.39 -29.03 22.25
C ASN A 247 -27.35 -27.91 22.51
N TYR A 248 -27.37 -26.89 21.71
CA TYR A 248 -26.71 -25.62 21.97
C TYR A 248 -27.75 -24.71 22.66
N ASP A 249 -27.59 -24.52 23.95
CA ASP A 249 -28.30 -23.48 24.72
C ASP A 249 -27.71 -22.10 24.43
#